data_02cdc73c001b95f0bf1c5c944ff3b6b2
#
_entry.id   02cdc73c001b95f0bf1c5c944ff3b6b2
#
_cell.length_a   1.000
_cell.length_b   1.000
_cell.length_c   1.000
_cell.angle_alpha   90.00
_cell.angle_beta   90.00
_cell.angle_gamma   90.00
#
_symmetry.space_group_name_H-M   'P 1'
#
loop_
_entity.id
_entity.type
_entity.pdbx_description
1 polymer ?
#
loop_
_entity_poly.entity_id
_entity_poly.type
_entity_poly.pdbx_seq_one_letter_code
_entity_poly.pdbx_strand_id
1 'polypeptide(L)'
;MQKTIWPNKDTKFFFSMATNPGNTGTKLHNTLFKILKLNNIYLPFKVKSNKSAKNIIQNLNFSGCSLSMPFKETLVSIVDRLDKSAAEIKSINTILKKNNKLIGYNTDYYAALKILKKININKNSEVLLLGFGGVSKAILKALKDLKFKKIIVSARKKRNFDQLKI
;
A
#
# COMPACT_ATOMS: atom_id res chain seq x y z
N MET A 1 28.11 -13.99 20.53
CA MET A 1 26.81 -13.51 21.03
C MET A 1 26.26 -12.43 20.09
N GLN A 2 25.08 -12.61 19.50
CA GLN A 2 24.42 -11.54 18.72
C GLN A 2 23.98 -10.45 19.69
N LYS A 3 24.53 -9.24 19.53
CA LYS A 3 24.13 -8.09 20.34
C LYS A 3 22.67 -7.77 20.06
N THR A 4 21.78 -8.03 20.98
CA THR A 4 20.35 -7.70 20.85
C THR A 4 20.20 -6.19 20.83
N ILE A 5 19.66 -5.64 19.73
CA ILE A 5 19.39 -4.21 19.64
C ILE A 5 18.04 -3.97 20.32
N TRP A 6 18.06 -3.38 21.49
CA TRP A 6 16.86 -2.93 22.18
C TRP A 6 16.38 -1.59 21.61
N PRO A 7 15.06 -1.35 21.52
CA PRO A 7 14.54 -0.05 21.16
C PRO A 7 15.10 1.05 22.07
N ASN A 8 15.51 2.16 21.48
CA ASN A 8 16.06 3.33 22.16
C ASN A 8 15.60 4.63 21.49
N LYS A 9 16.09 5.79 21.93
CA LYS A 9 15.69 7.10 21.40
C LYS A 9 15.89 7.28 19.88
N ASP A 10 16.79 6.50 19.28
CA ASP A 10 17.12 6.57 17.84
C ASP A 10 16.40 5.48 17.02
N THR A 11 15.53 4.70 17.66
CA THR A 11 14.77 3.64 16.99
C THR A 11 13.76 4.23 16.01
N LYS A 12 13.86 3.84 14.74
CA LYS A 12 12.87 4.23 13.73
C LYS A 12 11.61 3.40 13.87
N PHE A 13 10.49 4.11 13.91
CA PHE A 13 9.19 3.51 14.11
C PHE A 13 8.43 3.35 12.79
N PHE A 14 7.94 2.14 12.56
CA PHE A 14 7.08 1.76 11.44
C PHE A 14 5.83 1.06 11.97
N PHE A 15 4.72 1.13 11.22
CA PHE A 15 3.51 0.45 11.63
C PHE A 15 2.62 0.08 10.45
N SER A 16 1.65 -0.80 10.70
CA SER A 16 0.52 -1.00 9.80
C SER A 16 -0.76 -0.50 10.43
N MET A 17 -1.71 -0.10 9.59
CA MET A 17 -3.01 0.40 10.00
C MET A 17 -4.12 -0.36 9.28
N ALA A 18 -5.04 -0.94 10.06
CA ALA A 18 -6.21 -1.62 9.56
C ALA A 18 -7.33 -1.63 10.62
N THR A 19 -8.57 -1.91 10.23
CA THR A 19 -9.64 -2.16 11.20
C THR A 19 -9.44 -3.49 11.95
N ASN A 20 -8.84 -4.47 11.28
CA ASN A 20 -8.43 -5.74 11.88
C ASN A 20 -7.03 -6.11 11.35
N PRO A 21 -5.95 -5.60 11.97
CA PRO A 21 -4.60 -5.86 11.51
C PRO A 21 -4.19 -7.31 11.79
N GLY A 22 -3.53 -7.94 10.81
CA GLY A 22 -2.85 -9.22 10.99
C GLY A 22 -1.42 -9.06 11.50
N ASN A 23 -0.78 -10.16 11.86
CA ASN A 23 0.60 -10.19 12.37
C ASN A 23 1.67 -10.49 11.31
N THR A 24 1.30 -10.78 10.07
CA THR A 24 2.25 -11.16 9.01
C THR A 24 3.26 -10.04 8.73
N GLY A 25 2.79 -8.81 8.59
CA GLY A 25 3.67 -7.65 8.37
C GLY A 25 4.63 -7.43 9.55
N THR A 26 4.12 -7.54 10.77
CA THR A 26 4.92 -7.40 12.00
C THR A 26 6.04 -8.44 12.07
N LYS A 27 5.72 -9.71 11.84
CA LYS A 27 6.72 -10.79 11.82
C LYS A 27 7.76 -10.56 10.73
N LEU A 28 7.31 -10.27 9.48
CA LEU A 28 8.20 -10.07 8.34
C LEU A 28 9.17 -8.91 8.58
N HIS A 29 8.65 -7.72 8.88
CA HIS A 29 9.48 -6.52 9.00
C HIS A 29 10.43 -6.60 10.20
N ASN A 30 9.97 -7.04 11.38
CA ASN A 30 10.85 -7.14 12.54
C ASN A 30 11.91 -8.23 12.36
N THR A 31 11.61 -9.34 11.66
CA THR A 31 12.61 -10.33 11.28
C THR A 31 13.66 -9.75 10.34
N LEU A 32 13.24 -9.01 9.31
CA LEU A 32 14.18 -8.35 8.41
C LEU A 32 15.02 -7.29 9.11
N PHE A 33 14.43 -6.49 9.98
CA PHE A 33 15.18 -5.49 10.76
C PHE A 33 16.25 -6.15 11.63
N LYS A 34 15.93 -7.30 12.25
CA LYS A 34 16.89 -8.09 13.04
C LYS A 34 18.02 -8.63 12.15
N ILE A 35 17.71 -9.24 11.00
CA ILE A 35 18.70 -9.80 10.06
C ILE A 35 19.62 -8.70 9.54
N LEU A 36 19.06 -7.56 9.16
CA LEU A 36 19.78 -6.41 8.63
C LEU A 36 20.43 -5.53 9.70
N LYS A 37 20.32 -5.90 10.98
CA LYS A 37 20.86 -5.16 12.14
C LYS A 37 20.40 -3.69 12.17
N LEU A 38 19.15 -3.43 11.78
CA LEU A 38 18.55 -2.08 11.78
C LEU A 38 17.89 -1.80 13.13
N ASN A 39 18.14 -0.62 13.67
CA ASN A 39 17.46 -0.12 14.87
C ASN A 39 16.05 0.39 14.52
N ASN A 40 15.18 -0.54 14.15
CA ASN A 40 13.82 -0.26 13.70
C ASN A 40 12.82 -1.18 14.41
N ILE A 41 11.59 -0.70 14.57
CA ILE A 41 10.48 -1.48 15.09
C ILE A 41 9.24 -1.32 14.21
N TYR A 42 8.48 -2.39 14.05
CA TYR A 42 7.23 -2.40 13.30
C TYR A 42 6.10 -2.98 14.15
N LEU A 43 4.99 -2.23 14.31
CA LEU A 43 3.82 -2.63 15.10
C LEU A 43 2.52 -2.57 14.30
N PRO A 44 1.53 -3.44 14.60
CA PRO A 44 0.22 -3.41 14.00
C PRO A 44 -0.72 -2.47 14.80
N PHE A 45 -1.40 -1.54 14.13
CA PHE A 45 -2.37 -0.63 14.74
C PHE A 45 -3.79 -0.98 14.31
N LYS A 46 -4.62 -1.31 15.28
CA LYS A 46 -6.06 -1.46 15.08
C LYS A 46 -6.73 -0.09 15.15
N VAL A 47 -7.30 0.37 14.04
CA VAL A 47 -7.90 1.68 13.90
C VAL A 47 -9.33 1.56 13.39
N LYS A 48 -10.30 2.13 14.12
CA LYS A 48 -11.73 1.92 13.83
C LYS A 48 -12.34 2.96 12.89
N SER A 49 -11.70 4.13 12.72
CA SER A 49 -12.30 5.23 11.94
C SER A 49 -11.27 5.99 11.11
N ASN A 50 -11.73 6.63 10.02
CA ASN A 50 -10.91 7.53 9.22
C ASN A 50 -10.42 8.74 10.01
N LYS A 51 -11.21 9.25 10.96
CA LYS A 51 -10.82 10.36 11.83
C LYS A 51 -9.61 9.97 12.69
N SER A 52 -9.67 8.81 13.35
CA SER A 52 -8.55 8.29 14.15
C SER A 52 -7.32 8.01 13.29
N ALA A 53 -7.52 7.45 12.08
CA ALA A 53 -6.43 7.18 11.14
C ALA A 53 -5.70 8.46 10.73
N LYS A 54 -6.44 9.51 10.35
CA LYS A 54 -5.87 10.82 10.01
C LYS A 54 -5.10 11.42 11.19
N ASN A 55 -5.70 11.39 12.38
CA ASN A 55 -5.05 11.92 13.59
C ASN A 55 -3.72 11.21 13.91
N ILE A 56 -3.67 9.89 13.77
CA ILE A 56 -2.43 9.12 13.96
C ILE A 56 -1.37 9.55 12.96
N ILE A 57 -1.70 9.63 11.66
CA ILE A 57 -0.73 10.02 10.61
C ILE A 57 -0.21 11.44 10.80
N GLN A 58 -1.05 12.36 11.26
CA GLN A 58 -0.67 13.76 11.45
C GLN A 58 0.18 14.00 12.70
N ASN A 59 -0.09 13.27 13.79
CA ASN A 59 0.47 13.58 15.10
C ASN A 59 1.54 12.58 15.58
N LEU A 60 1.58 11.35 15.02
CA LEU A 60 2.56 10.37 15.42
C LEU A 60 3.89 10.62 14.71
N ASN A 61 4.99 10.53 15.47
CA ASN A 61 6.32 10.50 14.86
C ASN A 61 6.64 9.09 14.37
N PHE A 62 6.74 8.91 13.05
CA PHE A 62 7.03 7.62 12.41
C PHE A 62 7.86 7.80 11.15
N SER A 63 8.47 6.72 10.68
CA SER A 63 9.25 6.69 9.43
C SER A 63 8.45 6.15 8.24
N GLY A 64 7.56 5.20 8.46
CA GLY A 64 6.70 4.64 7.42
C GLY A 64 5.50 3.91 7.99
N CYS A 65 4.44 3.83 7.18
CA CYS A 65 3.19 3.17 7.55
C CYS A 65 2.65 2.37 6.37
N SER A 66 2.23 1.12 6.63
CA SER A 66 1.46 0.31 5.68
C SER A 66 -0.03 0.48 5.95
N LEU A 67 -0.82 0.63 4.89
CA LEU A 67 -2.27 0.82 4.97
C LEU A 67 -3.01 -0.39 4.41
N SER A 68 -4.02 -0.87 5.14
CA SER A 68 -4.98 -1.84 4.66
C SER A 68 -6.39 -1.24 4.59
N MET A 69 -7.38 -2.06 4.22
CA MET A 69 -8.77 -1.60 4.18
C MET A 69 -9.26 -1.13 5.56
N PRO A 70 -10.07 -0.05 5.61
CA PRO A 70 -10.59 0.75 4.49
C PRO A 70 -9.73 1.96 4.10
N PHE A 71 -8.52 2.10 4.65
CA PHE A 71 -7.74 3.35 4.66
C PHE A 71 -6.99 3.67 3.35
N LYS A 72 -6.85 2.70 2.44
CA LYS A 72 -6.07 2.85 1.19
C LYS A 72 -6.54 4.01 0.29
N GLU A 73 -7.83 4.29 0.25
CA GLU A 73 -8.40 5.36 -0.58
C GLU A 73 -8.67 6.62 0.24
N THR A 74 -9.07 6.47 1.50
CA THR A 74 -9.49 7.58 2.35
C THR A 74 -8.35 8.46 2.86
N LEU A 75 -7.14 7.91 2.93
CA LEU A 75 -5.95 8.65 3.38
C LEU A 75 -5.12 9.24 2.23
N VAL A 76 -5.57 9.12 0.98
CA VAL A 76 -4.89 9.77 -0.17
C VAL A 76 -4.83 11.29 -0.01
N SER A 77 -5.86 11.89 0.59
CA SER A 77 -5.96 13.35 0.75
C SER A 77 -5.06 13.96 1.83
N ILE A 78 -4.38 13.12 2.63
CA ILE A 78 -3.54 13.62 3.74
C ILE A 78 -2.04 13.52 3.46
N VAL A 79 -1.65 12.93 2.34
CA VAL A 79 -0.23 12.89 1.94
C VAL A 79 0.11 14.11 1.10
N ASP A 80 1.32 14.63 1.27
CA ASP A 80 1.79 15.81 0.52
C ASP A 80 2.04 15.51 -0.95
N ARG A 81 2.40 14.27 -1.26
CA ARG A 81 2.68 13.83 -2.62
C ARG A 81 2.31 12.38 -2.84
N LEU A 82 1.81 12.07 -4.03
CA LEU A 82 1.64 10.71 -4.51
C LEU A 82 2.79 10.32 -5.43
N ASP A 83 3.34 9.14 -5.22
CA ASP A 83 4.21 8.50 -6.19
C ASP A 83 3.43 8.10 -7.45
N LYS A 84 4.13 7.94 -8.58
CA LYS A 84 3.51 7.49 -9.85
C LYS A 84 2.70 6.20 -9.73
N SER A 85 3.07 5.33 -8.79
CA SER A 85 2.34 4.08 -8.50
C SER A 85 0.94 4.31 -7.94
N ALA A 86 0.69 5.47 -7.34
CA ALA A 86 -0.55 5.78 -6.62
C ALA A 86 -1.36 6.92 -7.26
N ALA A 87 -0.72 7.80 -8.02
CA ALA A 87 -1.33 9.03 -8.51
C ALA A 87 -2.60 8.80 -9.35
N GLU A 88 -2.54 7.91 -10.34
CA GLU A 88 -3.71 7.59 -11.19
C GLU A 88 -4.72 6.68 -10.49
N ILE A 89 -4.23 5.77 -9.63
CA ILE A 89 -5.06 4.80 -8.91
C ILE A 89 -5.91 5.48 -7.83
N LYS A 90 -5.41 6.60 -7.28
CA LYS A 90 -5.95 7.30 -6.11
C LYS A 90 -6.15 6.34 -4.92
N SER A 91 -5.18 5.46 -4.72
CA SER A 91 -5.15 4.49 -3.62
C SER A 91 -3.71 4.26 -3.20
N ILE A 92 -3.44 4.35 -1.91
CA ILE A 92 -2.11 4.16 -1.32
C ILE A 92 -2.16 2.98 -0.34
N ASN A 93 -1.12 2.16 -0.34
CA ASN A 93 -0.96 1.12 0.68
C ASN A 93 0.28 1.34 1.55
N THR A 94 1.08 2.36 1.24
CA THR A 94 2.29 2.69 1.97
C THR A 94 2.44 4.22 2.04
N ILE A 95 2.73 4.74 3.23
CA ILE A 95 3.13 6.12 3.46
C ILE A 95 4.58 6.11 3.96
N LEU A 96 5.43 6.91 3.34
CA LEU A 96 6.79 7.19 3.80
C LEU A 96 6.86 8.63 4.29
N LYS A 97 7.39 8.84 5.49
CA LYS A 97 7.71 10.19 6.00
C LYS A 97 9.17 10.50 5.70
N LYS A 98 9.41 11.49 4.87
CA LYS A 98 10.76 11.95 4.50
C LYS A 98 10.82 13.48 4.51
N ASN A 99 11.77 14.05 5.25
CA ASN A 99 11.93 15.51 5.39
C ASN A 99 10.62 16.21 5.78
N ASN A 100 9.93 15.66 6.78
CA ASN A 100 8.61 16.09 7.27
C ASN A 100 7.48 16.06 6.23
N LYS A 101 7.69 15.49 5.05
CA LYS A 101 6.66 15.30 4.02
C LYS A 101 6.20 13.86 3.98
N LEU A 102 4.91 13.68 3.78
CA LEU A 102 4.25 12.38 3.62
C LEU A 102 4.16 12.05 2.13
N ILE A 103 4.73 10.92 1.73
CA ILE A 103 4.69 10.45 0.34
C ILE A 103 3.91 9.15 0.31
N GLY A 104 2.84 9.11 -0.48
CA GLY A 104 1.99 7.95 -0.65
C GLY A 104 2.40 7.09 -1.85
N TYR A 105 2.54 5.78 -1.63
CA TYR A 105 2.89 4.78 -2.63
C TYR A 105 1.81 3.71 -2.74
N ASN A 106 1.77 3.03 -3.88
CA ASN A 106 0.99 1.81 -4.06
C ASN A 106 1.92 0.67 -4.50
N THR A 107 2.39 -0.12 -3.55
CA THR A 107 3.29 -1.25 -3.81
C THR A 107 2.57 -2.44 -4.44
N ASP A 108 1.22 -2.52 -4.34
CA ASP A 108 0.42 -3.54 -5.05
C ASP A 108 0.57 -3.37 -6.57
N TYR A 109 0.66 -2.12 -7.07
CA TYR A 109 0.93 -1.83 -8.48
C TYR A 109 2.29 -2.38 -8.94
N TYR A 110 3.36 -2.10 -8.20
CA TYR A 110 4.68 -2.61 -8.56
C TYR A 110 4.75 -4.13 -8.51
N ALA A 111 4.10 -4.75 -7.52
CA ALA A 111 4.01 -6.20 -7.42
C ALA A 111 3.27 -6.79 -8.62
N ALA A 112 2.09 -6.25 -8.96
CA ALA A 112 1.31 -6.67 -10.12
C ALA A 112 2.11 -6.53 -11.43
N LEU A 113 2.76 -5.38 -11.64
CA LEU A 113 3.57 -5.12 -12.82
C LEU A 113 4.71 -6.15 -12.97
N LYS A 114 5.41 -6.45 -11.86
CA LYS A 114 6.50 -7.43 -11.84
C LYS A 114 6.00 -8.85 -12.13
N ILE A 115 4.89 -9.25 -11.53
CA ILE A 115 4.29 -10.58 -11.73
C ILE A 115 3.82 -10.73 -13.18
N LEU A 116 3.04 -9.76 -13.70
CA LEU A 116 2.52 -9.81 -15.06
C LEU A 116 3.63 -9.84 -16.13
N LYS A 117 4.75 -9.15 -15.90
CA LYS A 117 5.92 -9.24 -16.76
C LYS A 117 6.56 -10.63 -16.72
N LYS A 118 6.65 -11.25 -15.52
CA LYS A 118 7.29 -12.55 -15.35
C LYS A 118 6.50 -13.69 -15.99
N ILE A 119 5.19 -13.68 -15.91
CA ILE A 119 4.33 -14.73 -16.48
C ILE A 119 4.15 -14.61 -18.00
N ASN A 120 4.60 -13.52 -18.62
CA ASN A 120 4.69 -13.31 -20.05
C ASN A 120 3.41 -13.65 -20.85
N ILE A 121 2.25 -13.18 -20.38
CA ILE A 121 0.96 -13.40 -21.02
C ILE A 121 0.90 -12.62 -22.34
N ASN A 122 0.30 -13.24 -23.38
CA ASN A 122 0.01 -12.57 -24.65
C ASN A 122 -0.87 -11.34 -24.43
N LYS A 123 -0.41 -10.17 -24.88
CA LYS A 123 -1.09 -8.87 -24.70
C LYS A 123 -2.43 -8.77 -25.46
N ASN A 124 -2.68 -9.65 -26.42
CA ASN A 124 -3.95 -9.76 -27.14
C ASN A 124 -4.97 -10.65 -26.41
N SER A 125 -4.58 -11.36 -25.35
CA SER A 125 -5.51 -12.14 -24.54
C SER A 125 -6.54 -11.25 -23.84
N GLU A 126 -7.74 -11.76 -23.68
CA GLU A 126 -8.77 -11.14 -22.86
C GLU A 126 -8.44 -11.36 -21.38
N VAL A 127 -8.53 -10.30 -20.60
CA VAL A 127 -8.29 -10.32 -19.15
C VAL A 127 -9.59 -9.99 -18.44
N LEU A 128 -10.09 -10.91 -17.62
CA LEU A 128 -11.21 -10.65 -16.71
C LEU A 128 -10.69 -10.30 -15.32
N LEU A 129 -10.95 -9.08 -14.88
CA LEU A 129 -10.61 -8.59 -13.54
C LEU A 129 -11.87 -8.61 -12.65
N LEU A 130 -11.88 -9.49 -11.66
CA LEU A 130 -12.99 -9.63 -10.73
C LEU A 130 -12.78 -8.72 -9.50
N GLY A 131 -13.74 -7.80 -9.30
CA GLY A 131 -13.72 -6.81 -8.24
C GLY A 131 -13.14 -5.46 -8.67
N PHE A 132 -13.42 -4.40 -7.87
CA PHE A 132 -12.94 -3.04 -8.14
C PHE A 132 -12.59 -2.30 -6.84
N GLY A 133 -11.75 -2.92 -6.00
CA GLY A 133 -11.14 -2.31 -4.81
C GLY A 133 -9.73 -1.80 -5.11
N GLY A 134 -9.04 -1.31 -4.09
CA GLY A 134 -7.70 -0.73 -4.24
C GLY A 134 -6.67 -1.65 -4.92
N VAL A 135 -6.70 -2.96 -4.65
CA VAL A 135 -5.82 -3.95 -5.32
C VAL A 135 -6.20 -4.11 -6.79
N SER A 136 -7.50 -4.23 -7.09
CA SER A 136 -7.96 -4.36 -8.49
C SER A 136 -7.62 -3.13 -9.32
N LYS A 137 -7.72 -1.92 -8.76
CA LYS A 137 -7.29 -0.68 -9.41
C LYS A 137 -5.80 -0.71 -9.73
N ALA A 138 -4.97 -1.22 -8.82
CA ALA A 138 -3.53 -1.37 -9.02
C ALA A 138 -3.19 -2.38 -10.14
N ILE A 139 -3.89 -3.52 -10.18
CA ILE A 139 -3.74 -4.53 -11.23
C ILE A 139 -4.21 -3.96 -12.58
N LEU A 140 -5.36 -3.27 -12.62
CA LEU A 140 -5.87 -2.63 -13.84
C LEU A 140 -4.85 -1.64 -14.43
N LYS A 141 -4.26 -0.78 -13.57
CA LYS A 141 -3.18 0.12 -14.03
C LYS A 141 -1.99 -0.65 -14.58
N ALA A 142 -1.54 -1.70 -13.91
CA ALA A 142 -0.42 -2.52 -14.39
C ALA A 142 -0.72 -3.17 -15.75
N LEU A 143 -1.94 -3.67 -15.96
CA LEU A 143 -2.39 -4.22 -17.25
C LEU A 143 -2.38 -3.16 -18.36
N LYS A 144 -2.90 -1.94 -18.07
CA LYS A 144 -2.89 -0.81 -19.01
C LYS A 144 -1.45 -0.40 -19.39
N ASP A 145 -0.56 -0.25 -18.40
CA ASP A 145 0.83 0.11 -18.64
C ASP A 145 1.60 -0.96 -19.43
N LEU A 146 1.19 -2.22 -19.29
CA LEU A 146 1.70 -3.33 -20.10
C LEU A 146 1.01 -3.44 -21.46
N LYS A 147 0.06 -2.54 -21.79
CA LYS A 147 -0.63 -2.47 -23.08
C LYS A 147 -1.48 -3.70 -23.41
N PHE A 148 -2.13 -4.29 -22.42
CA PHE A 148 -3.17 -5.29 -22.66
C PHE A 148 -4.35 -4.63 -23.39
N LYS A 149 -4.83 -5.25 -24.48
CA LYS A 149 -5.84 -4.64 -25.39
C LYS A 149 -7.28 -4.83 -24.91
N LYS A 150 -7.56 -5.96 -24.25
CA LYS A 150 -8.91 -6.33 -23.83
C LYS A 150 -8.95 -6.60 -22.33
N ILE A 151 -9.48 -5.66 -21.56
CA ILE A 151 -9.61 -5.78 -20.11
C ILE A 151 -11.09 -5.60 -19.76
N ILE A 152 -11.69 -6.66 -19.23
CA ILE A 152 -13.06 -6.66 -18.73
C ILE A 152 -13.00 -6.56 -17.21
N VAL A 153 -13.74 -5.60 -16.64
CA VAL A 153 -13.82 -5.43 -15.18
C VAL A 153 -15.24 -5.80 -14.73
N SER A 154 -15.36 -6.73 -13.78
CA SER A 154 -16.63 -7.08 -13.16
C SER A 154 -16.63 -6.67 -11.69
N ALA A 155 -17.68 -5.95 -11.25
CA ALA A 155 -17.79 -5.49 -9.87
C ALA A 155 -19.26 -5.49 -9.41
N ARG A 156 -19.48 -5.76 -8.12
CA ARG A 156 -20.82 -5.86 -7.54
C ARG A 156 -21.60 -4.55 -7.47
N LYS A 157 -20.93 -3.41 -7.46
CA LYS A 157 -21.56 -2.09 -7.28
C LYS A 157 -21.38 -1.23 -8.53
N LYS A 158 -22.50 -0.81 -9.15
CA LYS A 158 -22.53 0.04 -10.36
C LYS A 158 -21.70 1.31 -10.21
N ARG A 159 -21.77 2.01 -9.08
CA ARG A 159 -20.98 3.21 -8.77
C ARG A 159 -19.46 3.07 -8.92
N ASN A 160 -18.96 1.83 -8.93
CA ASN A 160 -17.53 1.59 -9.12
C ASN A 160 -17.10 1.80 -10.57
N PHE A 161 -18.03 1.72 -11.54
CA PHE A 161 -17.75 1.92 -12.97
C PHE A 161 -17.70 3.39 -13.35
N ASP A 162 -18.42 4.28 -12.62
CA ASP A 162 -18.43 5.72 -12.88
C ASP A 162 -17.05 6.37 -12.64
N GLN A 163 -16.16 5.67 -11.91
CA GLN A 163 -14.79 6.08 -11.66
C GLN A 163 -13.79 5.59 -12.72
N LEU A 164 -14.24 4.70 -13.60
CA LEU A 164 -13.46 4.25 -14.74
C LEU A 164 -13.65 5.26 -15.88
N LYS A 165 -12.90 6.37 -15.86
CA LYS A 165 -12.63 7.10 -17.10
C LYS A 165 -11.71 6.21 -17.94
N ILE A 166 -12.31 5.37 -18.78
CA ILE A 166 -11.64 4.52 -19.76
C ILE A 166 -11.54 5.32 -21.05
#